data_c92dd8bfc268fccfdca20853c17ce333
#
_entry.id   c92dd8bfc268fccfdca20853c17ce333
#
_cell.length_a   1.000
_cell.length_b   1.000
_cell.length_c   1.000
_cell.angle_alpha   90.00
_cell.angle_beta   90.00
_cell.angle_gamma   90.00
#
_symmetry.space_group_name_H-M   'P 1'
#
loop_
_entity.id
_entity.type
_entity.pdbx_description
1 polymer ?
#
loop_
_entity_poly.entity_id
_entity_poly.type
_entity_poly.pdbx_seq_one_letter_code
_entity_poly.pdbx_strand_id
1 'polypeptide(L)'
;KAMTVIDVSGCGSGAVFLIKGKANFLFEAGMAYAADQMVENIKRELGDAELDAVFLSHSHYDHVAGLPAVRKAWPGVKTYASERAKEILVKPGALKTIRRLSGEAAEAAGLPWDSEYDDADLQIDVSLEDGETIELGDHTIYAFATIGHTKCSMSYLIDDELMLCSETVGVMGHDGSYMPSFLVDYKAAEESIEYSSELDAKEIILNHYGFVSEADKATIWDVLMQKLRDSRDAMIDIMNRFPEEETALREMERVFHSHVDKKEQPDEAFYINAASMMKTLRRQFPERFPRHFQLIAAVDRNWGIGNKGQMLTVIPADQKLFRQETMGKIIVMGYKTFLTFPAQRPLDGRINLILTKKKALSVKGAEICHSVEEALVRIDELKQEKHLTDVDVVIIGGESVYRQFLPFCETAQITWIDFSYVADTH
;
A
#
# COMPACT_ATOMS: atom_id res chain seq x y z
N LYS A 1 21.90 15.05 29.34
CA LYS A 1 22.35 15.93 28.23
C LYS A 1 21.25 15.99 27.21
N ALA A 2 20.94 17.19 26.72
CA ALA A 2 19.99 17.30 25.60
C ALA A 2 20.58 16.55 24.41
N MET A 3 19.76 15.70 23.77
CA MET A 3 20.07 15.01 22.52
C MET A 3 20.35 16.06 21.44
N THR A 4 21.40 15.88 20.65
CA THR A 4 21.71 16.79 19.55
C THR A 4 21.45 16.05 18.23
N VAL A 5 20.56 16.64 17.43
CA VAL A 5 20.20 16.11 16.12
C VAL A 5 20.60 17.13 15.05
N ILE A 6 21.32 16.66 14.03
CA ILE A 6 21.89 17.51 12.99
C ILE A 6 21.54 16.92 11.62
N ASP A 7 21.00 17.73 10.72
CA ASP A 7 20.90 17.38 9.32
C ASP A 7 22.31 17.38 8.71
N VAL A 8 22.76 16.24 8.24
CA VAL A 8 24.06 16.02 7.61
C VAL A 8 23.95 15.64 6.14
N SER A 9 22.76 15.79 5.57
CA SER A 9 22.48 15.44 4.16
C SER A 9 23.45 16.17 3.22
N GLY A 10 23.87 15.49 2.16
CA GLY A 10 24.73 16.05 1.13
C GLY A 10 23.93 16.66 -0.02
N CYS A 11 24.51 17.65 -0.71
CA CYS A 11 23.98 18.22 -1.95
C CYS A 11 22.53 18.75 -1.86
N GLY A 12 22.05 19.10 -0.67
CA GLY A 12 20.67 19.53 -0.43
C GLY A 12 19.62 18.45 -0.68
N SER A 13 20.01 17.17 -0.58
CA SER A 13 19.12 16.03 -0.86
C SER A 13 18.14 15.72 0.25
N GLY A 14 18.35 16.24 1.48
CA GLY A 14 17.56 15.88 2.65
C GLY A 14 17.73 14.42 3.11
N ALA A 15 17.10 14.06 4.22
CA ALA A 15 16.91 12.69 4.69
C ALA A 15 18.01 12.03 5.52
N VAL A 16 19.13 12.66 5.89
CA VAL A 16 20.12 12.04 6.75
C VAL A 16 20.34 12.86 8.02
N PHE A 17 20.05 12.27 9.15
CA PHE A 17 20.17 12.95 10.45
C PHE A 17 21.21 12.25 11.31
N LEU A 18 22.13 13.02 11.87
CA LEU A 18 23.12 12.58 12.84
C LEU A 18 22.59 12.85 14.25
N ILE A 19 22.50 11.81 15.06
CA ILE A 19 22.16 11.87 16.47
C ILE A 19 23.45 11.71 17.25
N LYS A 20 23.78 12.71 18.10
CA LYS A 20 25.02 12.75 18.88
C LYS A 20 24.77 12.48 20.36
N GLY A 21 25.58 11.58 20.93
CA GLY A 21 25.59 11.20 22.33
C GLY A 21 26.91 10.59 22.76
N LYS A 22 26.89 9.63 23.66
CA LYS A 22 28.05 8.75 23.91
C LYS A 22 28.26 7.77 22.77
N ALA A 23 27.16 7.31 22.16
CA ALA A 23 27.20 6.72 20.83
C ALA A 23 26.65 7.74 19.82
N ASN A 24 27.22 7.74 18.62
CA ASN A 24 26.80 8.60 17.52
C ASN A 24 26.22 7.72 16.41
N PHE A 25 25.05 8.05 15.94
CA PHE A 25 24.42 7.24 14.90
C PHE A 25 23.65 8.09 13.89
N LEU A 26 23.45 7.53 12.70
CA LEU A 26 22.62 8.13 11.66
C LEU A 26 21.23 7.54 11.68
N PHE A 27 20.27 8.36 11.35
CA PHE A 27 19.00 7.96 10.77
C PHE A 27 19.09 8.19 9.27
N GLU A 28 18.94 7.10 8.50
CA GLU A 28 19.14 6.98 7.06
C GLU A 28 20.61 7.12 6.60
N ALA A 29 20.85 6.72 5.35
CA ALA A 29 22.14 6.89 4.68
C ALA A 29 22.05 7.71 3.37
N GLY A 30 20.84 8.07 2.95
CA GLY A 30 20.62 8.99 1.85
C GLY A 30 20.97 8.45 0.46
N MET A 31 21.06 9.38 -0.48
CA MET A 31 21.30 9.10 -1.90
C MET A 31 22.78 8.94 -2.22
N ALA A 32 23.08 8.08 -3.18
CA ALA A 32 24.45 7.77 -3.59
C ALA A 32 25.23 9.01 -4.10
N TYR A 33 24.60 9.87 -4.91
CA TYR A 33 25.27 11.07 -5.46
C TYR A 33 25.63 12.10 -4.39
N ALA A 34 24.96 12.06 -3.25
CA ALA A 34 25.16 12.99 -2.13
C ALA A 34 26.11 12.42 -1.05
N ALA A 35 26.51 11.16 -1.16
CA ALA A 35 27.16 10.40 -0.10
C ALA A 35 28.52 10.98 0.32
N ASP A 36 29.36 11.41 -0.60
CA ASP A 36 30.69 11.97 -0.29
C ASP A 36 30.56 13.26 0.53
N GLN A 37 29.67 14.18 0.14
CA GLN A 37 29.43 15.40 0.89
C GLN A 37 28.79 15.12 2.24
N MET A 38 27.86 14.15 2.32
CA MET A 38 27.28 13.69 3.58
C MET A 38 28.37 13.20 4.52
N VAL A 39 29.30 12.36 4.06
CA VAL A 39 30.42 11.86 4.86
C VAL A 39 31.29 13.01 5.36
N GLU A 40 31.60 14.00 4.54
CA GLU A 40 32.36 15.19 4.97
C GLU A 40 31.58 16.01 6.00
N ASN A 41 30.26 16.14 5.88
CA ASN A 41 29.43 16.81 6.87
C ASN A 41 29.48 16.05 8.21
N ILE A 42 29.36 14.72 8.19
CA ILE A 42 29.43 13.88 9.38
C ILE A 42 30.80 14.03 10.07
N LYS A 43 31.89 13.94 9.31
CA LYS A 43 33.27 14.14 9.85
C LYS A 43 33.44 15.49 10.52
N ARG A 44 32.92 16.55 9.90
CA ARG A 44 32.98 17.90 10.48
C ARG A 44 32.25 17.97 11.82
N GLU A 45 31.11 17.30 11.95
CA GLU A 45 30.31 17.29 13.19
C GLU A 45 30.89 16.37 14.26
N LEU A 46 31.49 15.24 13.89
CA LEU A 46 32.05 14.26 14.83
C LEU A 46 33.49 14.62 15.26
N GLY A 47 34.27 15.30 14.43
CA GLY A 47 35.70 15.48 14.66
C GLY A 47 36.40 14.11 14.71
N ASP A 48 37.06 13.83 15.82
CA ASP A 48 37.76 12.55 16.03
C ASP A 48 36.86 11.43 16.61
N ALA A 49 35.57 11.69 16.82
CA ALA A 49 34.64 10.68 17.34
C ALA A 49 34.21 9.70 16.24
N GLU A 50 33.95 8.46 16.63
CA GLU A 50 33.47 7.43 15.72
C GLU A 50 31.96 7.57 15.43
N LEU A 51 31.54 7.02 14.30
CA LEU A 51 30.16 6.75 13.97
C LEU A 51 29.87 5.28 14.31
N ASP A 52 28.96 5.04 15.23
CA ASP A 52 28.73 3.70 15.80
C ASP A 52 27.67 2.93 15.00
N ALA A 53 26.64 3.60 14.51
CA ALA A 53 25.49 2.93 13.86
C ALA A 53 24.83 3.78 12.78
N VAL A 54 24.07 3.06 11.93
CA VAL A 54 23.10 3.63 10.99
C VAL A 54 21.78 2.89 11.16
N PHE A 55 20.69 3.62 11.41
CA PHE A 55 19.34 3.08 11.46
C PHE A 55 18.61 3.46 10.19
N LEU A 56 18.09 2.46 9.48
CA LEU A 56 17.38 2.65 8.23
C LEU A 56 15.89 2.43 8.44
N SER A 57 15.07 3.31 7.88
CA SER A 57 13.63 3.14 7.92
C SER A 57 13.16 2.04 6.98
N HIS A 58 13.75 1.91 5.80
CA HIS A 58 13.41 0.90 4.80
C HIS A 58 14.50 0.77 3.71
N SER A 59 14.26 -0.06 2.69
CA SER A 59 15.28 -0.50 1.73
C SER A 59 15.31 0.24 0.40
N HIS A 60 14.67 1.41 0.26
CA HIS A 60 14.71 2.17 -0.99
C HIS A 60 16.06 2.86 -1.21
N TYR A 61 16.36 3.11 -2.49
CA TYR A 61 17.66 3.59 -2.94
C TYR A 61 18.07 4.92 -2.29
N ASP A 62 17.13 5.82 -2.07
CA ASP A 62 17.33 7.15 -1.50
C ASP A 62 17.57 7.15 0.03
N HIS A 63 17.45 5.99 0.66
CA HIS A 63 17.72 5.77 2.09
C HIS A 63 18.96 4.94 2.35
N VAL A 64 19.35 4.05 1.42
CA VAL A 64 20.43 3.09 1.64
C VAL A 64 21.67 3.32 0.79
N ALA A 65 21.56 4.06 -0.32
CA ALA A 65 22.62 4.10 -1.32
C ALA A 65 23.87 4.86 -0.88
N GLY A 66 23.83 5.61 0.20
CA GLY A 66 25.00 6.22 0.83
C GLY A 66 25.80 5.27 1.75
N LEU A 67 25.30 4.08 2.09
CA LEU A 67 25.99 3.12 2.98
C LEU A 67 27.41 2.76 2.55
N PRO A 68 27.72 2.54 1.26
CA PRO A 68 29.10 2.24 0.83
C PRO A 68 30.09 3.33 1.24
N ALA A 69 29.73 4.59 1.07
CA ALA A 69 30.60 5.72 1.48
C ALA A 69 30.74 5.81 3.01
N VAL A 70 29.66 5.58 3.74
CA VAL A 70 29.66 5.54 5.21
C VAL A 70 30.56 4.41 5.72
N ARG A 71 30.44 3.20 5.21
CA ARG A 71 31.27 2.05 5.60
C ARG A 71 32.75 2.24 5.26
N LYS A 72 33.02 2.89 4.12
CA LYS A 72 34.40 3.22 3.75
C LYS A 72 35.03 4.22 4.74
N ALA A 73 34.26 5.19 5.24
CA ALA A 73 34.73 6.19 6.19
C ALA A 73 34.81 5.63 7.62
N TRP A 74 33.87 4.79 8.01
CA TRP A 74 33.79 4.16 9.35
C TRP A 74 33.60 2.63 9.21
N PRO A 75 34.68 1.85 9.01
CA PRO A 75 34.58 0.41 8.78
C PRO A 75 33.95 -0.39 9.92
N GLY A 76 33.91 0.18 11.13
CA GLY A 76 33.29 -0.42 12.30
C GLY A 76 31.79 -0.15 12.46
N VAL A 77 31.22 0.72 11.63
CA VAL A 77 29.79 1.10 11.74
C VAL A 77 28.87 -0.09 11.56
N LYS A 78 27.81 -0.18 12.38
CA LYS A 78 26.78 -1.21 12.28
C LYS A 78 25.52 -0.64 11.67
N THR A 79 24.90 -1.38 10.75
CA THR A 79 23.63 -1.02 10.14
C THR A 79 22.47 -1.80 10.73
N TYR A 80 21.42 -1.10 11.09
CA TYR A 80 20.21 -1.62 11.73
C TYR A 80 18.99 -1.34 10.84
N ALA A 81 18.15 -2.35 10.66
CA ALA A 81 16.87 -2.24 9.97
C ALA A 81 15.98 -3.42 10.31
N SER A 82 14.76 -3.48 9.77
CA SER A 82 13.91 -4.66 9.92
C SER A 82 14.52 -5.91 9.27
N GLU A 83 14.15 -7.10 9.76
CA GLU A 83 14.54 -8.39 9.13
C GLU A 83 14.12 -8.41 7.65
N ARG A 84 12.96 -7.83 7.35
CA ARG A 84 12.48 -7.76 5.96
C ARG A 84 13.39 -6.90 5.06
N ALA A 85 13.93 -5.79 5.56
CA ALA A 85 14.91 -4.98 4.82
C ALA A 85 16.19 -5.77 4.56
N LYS A 86 16.67 -6.50 5.56
CA LYS A 86 17.83 -7.41 5.44
C LYS A 86 17.63 -8.46 4.34
N GLU A 87 16.45 -9.10 4.29
CA GLU A 87 16.11 -10.05 3.23
C GLU A 87 16.05 -9.42 1.83
N ILE A 88 15.65 -8.15 1.72
CA ILE A 88 15.53 -7.44 0.44
C ILE A 88 16.92 -7.06 -0.08
N LEU A 89 17.78 -6.52 0.78
CA LEU A 89 19.08 -5.96 0.39
C LEU A 89 20.16 -7.00 0.03
N VAL A 90 19.79 -8.27 -0.04
CA VAL A 90 20.61 -9.35 -0.61
C VAL A 90 20.04 -9.89 -1.93
N LYS A 91 18.87 -9.39 -2.39
CA LYS A 91 18.22 -9.89 -3.61
C LYS A 91 18.79 -9.19 -4.85
N PRO A 92 19.27 -9.93 -5.85
CA PRO A 92 19.86 -9.33 -7.06
C PRO A 92 18.96 -8.32 -7.76
N GLY A 93 17.65 -8.58 -7.81
CA GLY A 93 16.68 -7.65 -8.41
C GLY A 93 16.56 -6.32 -7.67
N ALA A 94 16.55 -6.36 -6.32
CA ALA A 94 16.51 -5.15 -5.50
C ALA A 94 17.80 -4.34 -5.64
N LEU A 95 18.96 -4.99 -5.55
CA LEU A 95 20.27 -4.36 -5.71
C LEU A 95 20.43 -3.70 -7.09
N LYS A 96 19.98 -4.38 -8.15
CA LYS A 96 19.96 -3.82 -9.50
C LYS A 96 19.05 -2.58 -9.59
N THR A 97 17.89 -2.59 -8.96
CA THR A 97 16.96 -1.44 -8.94
C THR A 97 17.55 -0.27 -8.18
N ILE A 98 18.15 -0.50 -7.00
CA ILE A 98 18.83 0.53 -6.21
C ILE A 98 19.92 1.21 -7.06
N ARG A 99 20.77 0.42 -7.71
CA ARG A 99 21.87 0.95 -8.55
C ARG A 99 21.32 1.76 -9.72
N ARG A 100 20.30 1.29 -10.41
CA ARG A 100 19.68 1.99 -11.54
C ARG A 100 19.05 3.32 -11.10
N LEU A 101 18.20 3.32 -10.08
CA LEU A 101 17.55 4.55 -9.59
C LEU A 101 18.54 5.54 -9.00
N SER A 102 19.63 5.07 -8.37
CA SER A 102 20.72 5.94 -7.92
C SER A 102 21.41 6.65 -9.09
N GLY A 103 21.61 5.96 -10.21
CA GLY A 103 22.17 6.55 -11.43
C GLY A 103 21.25 7.60 -12.03
N GLU A 104 19.96 7.33 -12.11
CA GLU A 104 18.94 8.28 -12.62
C GLU A 104 18.85 9.55 -11.75
N ALA A 105 18.90 9.38 -10.42
CA ALA A 105 18.89 10.51 -9.49
C ALA A 105 20.16 11.36 -9.63
N ALA A 106 21.33 10.74 -9.80
CA ALA A 106 22.59 11.43 -10.04
C ALA A 106 22.58 12.22 -11.36
N GLU A 107 22.06 11.63 -12.43
CA GLU A 107 21.88 12.28 -13.71
C GLU A 107 20.95 13.50 -13.60
N ALA A 108 19.80 13.33 -12.95
CA ALA A 108 18.85 14.41 -12.70
C ALA A 108 19.45 15.54 -11.85
N ALA A 109 20.32 15.21 -10.90
CA ALA A 109 21.06 16.17 -10.09
C ALA A 109 22.22 16.85 -10.85
N GLY A 110 22.63 16.33 -12.01
CA GLY A 110 23.81 16.79 -12.76
C GLY A 110 25.11 16.55 -12.00
N LEU A 111 25.14 15.53 -11.13
CA LEU A 111 26.29 15.21 -10.28
C LEU A 111 26.92 13.87 -10.68
N PRO A 112 28.26 13.74 -10.59
CA PRO A 112 28.92 12.48 -10.81
C PRO A 112 28.52 11.49 -9.68
N TRP A 113 28.41 10.22 -10.06
CA TRP A 113 28.21 9.13 -9.12
C TRP A 113 29.08 7.94 -9.50
N ASP A 114 29.86 7.47 -8.53
CA ASP A 114 30.63 6.24 -8.68
C ASP A 114 29.70 5.04 -8.43
N SER A 115 29.46 4.27 -9.48
CA SER A 115 28.66 3.05 -9.41
C SER A 115 29.46 1.83 -8.94
N GLU A 116 30.77 1.97 -8.74
CA GLU A 116 31.68 0.91 -8.36
C GLU A 116 31.75 0.74 -6.84
N TYR A 117 30.74 0.13 -6.28
CA TYR A 117 30.69 -0.30 -4.87
C TYR A 117 30.34 -1.79 -4.76
N ASP A 118 30.73 -2.40 -3.66
CA ASP A 118 30.32 -3.78 -3.37
C ASP A 118 28.88 -3.81 -2.87
N ASP A 119 28.02 -4.64 -3.48
CA ASP A 119 26.65 -4.83 -3.04
C ASP A 119 26.58 -5.32 -1.56
N ALA A 120 27.64 -5.95 -1.04
CA ALA A 120 27.76 -6.31 0.37
C ALA A 120 27.73 -5.08 1.31
N ASP A 121 28.12 -3.90 0.84
CA ASP A 121 28.10 -2.67 1.62
C ASP A 121 26.67 -2.16 1.89
N LEU A 122 25.66 -2.65 1.16
CA LEU A 122 24.24 -2.37 1.38
C LEU A 122 23.58 -3.30 2.39
N GLN A 123 24.28 -4.35 2.85
CA GLN A 123 23.71 -5.35 3.75
C GLN A 123 23.47 -4.80 5.16
N ILE A 124 22.45 -5.34 5.82
CA ILE A 124 22.11 -5.03 7.21
C ILE A 124 22.86 -5.95 8.15
N ASP A 125 23.59 -5.37 9.11
CA ASP A 125 24.33 -6.12 10.12
C ASP A 125 23.42 -6.70 11.19
N VAL A 126 22.49 -5.88 11.70
CA VAL A 126 21.60 -6.23 12.80
C VAL A 126 20.15 -5.99 12.36
N SER A 127 19.37 -7.06 12.35
CA SER A 127 17.92 -6.96 12.15
C SER A 127 17.20 -6.72 13.45
N LEU A 128 16.17 -5.88 13.39
CA LEU A 128 15.30 -5.52 14.51
C LEU A 128 13.90 -6.06 14.27
N GLU A 129 13.25 -6.51 15.35
CA GLU A 129 11.86 -6.93 15.35
C GLU A 129 10.95 -5.76 15.74
N ASP A 130 9.66 -5.88 15.42
CA ASP A 130 8.64 -4.94 15.85
C ASP A 130 8.51 -4.96 17.38
N GLY A 131 8.58 -3.78 18.00
CA GLY A 131 8.53 -3.62 19.45
C GLY A 131 9.85 -3.89 20.18
N GLU A 132 10.96 -4.09 19.46
CA GLU A 132 12.27 -4.33 20.06
C GLU A 132 12.86 -3.04 20.62
N THR A 133 13.48 -3.16 21.80
CA THR A 133 14.24 -2.07 22.42
C THR A 133 15.70 -2.47 22.54
N ILE A 134 16.59 -1.60 22.10
CA ILE A 134 18.03 -1.78 22.21
C ILE A 134 18.70 -0.61 22.92
N GLU A 135 19.83 -0.88 23.55
CA GLU A 135 20.71 0.11 24.15
C GLU A 135 21.90 0.38 23.25
N LEU A 136 22.15 1.64 22.94
CA LEU A 136 23.30 2.09 22.16
C LEU A 136 23.97 3.28 22.84
N GLY A 137 25.10 3.04 23.53
CA GLY A 137 25.80 4.06 24.31
C GLY A 137 24.99 4.54 25.50
N ASP A 138 24.44 5.74 25.41
CA ASP A 138 23.56 6.35 26.40
C ASP A 138 22.11 6.54 25.90
N HIS A 139 21.79 5.92 24.75
CA HIS A 139 20.47 5.97 24.16
C HIS A 139 19.72 4.65 24.27
N THR A 140 18.46 4.72 24.61
CA THR A 140 17.48 3.64 24.51
C THR A 140 16.71 3.85 23.22
N ILE A 141 16.71 2.86 22.34
CA ILE A 141 16.09 2.94 21.02
C ILE A 141 14.98 1.89 20.93
N TYR A 142 13.75 2.33 20.86
CA TYR A 142 12.58 1.51 20.62
C TYR A 142 12.27 1.47 19.12
N ALA A 143 12.36 0.30 18.50
CA ALA A 143 12.07 0.08 17.10
C ALA A 143 10.66 -0.47 16.93
N PHE A 144 9.88 0.08 16.01
CA PHE A 144 8.52 -0.38 15.76
C PHE A 144 8.18 -0.35 14.27
N ALA A 145 7.42 -1.35 13.81
CA ALA A 145 7.02 -1.45 12.42
C ALA A 145 6.02 -0.37 12.05
N THR A 146 6.26 0.30 10.93
CA THR A 146 5.37 1.30 10.33
C THR A 146 5.09 0.94 8.89
N ILE A 147 4.37 -0.18 8.70
CA ILE A 147 4.05 -0.75 7.39
C ILE A 147 3.05 0.14 6.65
N GLY A 148 3.20 0.22 5.34
CA GLY A 148 2.31 1.00 4.45
C GLY A 148 3.03 1.43 3.19
N HIS A 149 4.09 2.21 3.31
CA HIS A 149 4.99 2.57 2.21
C HIS A 149 5.72 1.32 1.71
N THR A 150 6.35 0.58 2.61
CA THR A 150 6.90 -0.75 2.33
C THR A 150 6.49 -1.75 3.42
N LYS A 151 6.71 -3.05 3.14
CA LYS A 151 6.56 -4.11 4.15
C LYS A 151 7.74 -4.19 5.12
N CYS A 152 8.81 -3.45 4.86
CA CYS A 152 10.01 -3.41 5.69
C CYS A 152 10.15 -2.09 6.46
N SER A 153 9.17 -1.18 6.36
CA SER A 153 9.23 0.13 7.02
C SER A 153 9.20 0.02 8.53
N MET A 154 10.10 0.77 9.15
CA MET A 154 10.33 0.82 10.58
C MET A 154 10.58 2.26 11.01
N SER A 155 10.07 2.64 12.16
CA SER A 155 10.32 3.90 12.82
C SER A 155 10.98 3.67 14.17
N TYR A 156 11.56 4.70 14.75
CA TYR A 156 12.35 4.59 15.97
C TYR A 156 11.97 5.69 16.96
N LEU A 157 11.81 5.34 18.24
CA LEU A 157 11.67 6.28 19.32
C LEU A 157 12.92 6.24 20.19
N ILE A 158 13.61 7.36 20.32
CA ILE A 158 14.87 7.49 21.03
C ILE A 158 14.61 8.17 22.38
N ASP A 159 15.01 7.49 23.48
CA ASP A 159 14.92 8.00 24.86
C ASP A 159 13.51 8.47 25.28
N ASP A 160 12.45 7.91 24.68
CA ASP A 160 11.06 8.37 24.82
C ASP A 160 10.86 9.87 24.49
N GLU A 161 11.76 10.47 23.73
CA GLU A 161 11.75 11.89 23.42
C GLU A 161 11.71 12.21 21.92
N LEU A 162 12.55 11.53 21.11
CA LEU A 162 12.69 11.79 19.68
C LEU A 162 12.14 10.66 18.85
N MET A 163 11.14 10.93 18.02
CA MET A 163 10.64 9.99 17.03
C MET A 163 11.26 10.24 15.67
N LEU A 164 11.85 9.19 15.09
CA LEU A 164 12.39 9.13 13.73
C LEU A 164 11.41 8.32 12.89
N CYS A 165 10.65 9.00 12.04
CA CYS A 165 9.54 8.41 11.30
C CYS A 165 9.95 7.86 9.93
N SER A 166 9.42 6.70 9.55
CA SER A 166 9.48 6.21 8.16
C SER A 166 8.54 7.01 7.25
N GLU A 167 8.69 6.86 5.94
CA GLU A 167 7.82 7.51 4.95
C GLU A 167 6.34 7.10 5.06
N THR A 168 6.05 5.92 5.61
CA THR A 168 4.67 5.54 5.90
C THR A 168 3.98 6.55 6.81
N VAL A 169 4.68 7.00 7.83
CA VAL A 169 4.16 7.98 8.81
C VAL A 169 4.10 9.37 8.18
N GLY A 170 5.17 9.77 7.52
CA GLY A 170 5.19 11.04 6.83
C GLY A 170 6.52 11.39 6.18
N VAL A 171 6.40 12.09 5.08
CA VAL A 171 7.49 12.74 4.35
C VAL A 171 7.31 14.24 4.49
N MET A 172 8.39 14.96 4.76
CA MET A 172 8.41 16.42 4.68
C MET A 172 9.05 16.82 3.35
N GLY A 173 8.33 17.59 2.54
CA GLY A 173 8.85 18.17 1.31
C GLY A 173 9.81 19.32 1.57
N HIS A 174 10.61 19.67 0.58
CA HIS A 174 11.52 20.82 0.63
C HIS A 174 10.79 22.16 0.90
N ASP A 175 9.52 22.24 0.52
CA ASP A 175 8.65 23.41 0.74
C ASP A 175 7.97 23.39 2.13
N GLY A 176 8.28 22.40 2.98
CA GLY A 176 7.68 22.22 4.29
C GLY A 176 6.28 21.56 4.28
N SER A 177 5.84 21.05 3.12
CA SER A 177 4.61 20.28 3.04
C SER A 177 4.76 18.90 3.69
N TYR A 178 3.65 18.32 4.15
CA TYR A 178 3.62 16.99 4.74
C TYR A 178 2.84 16.03 3.86
N MET A 179 3.37 14.81 3.65
CA MET A 179 2.70 13.76 2.86
C MET A 179 3.08 12.38 3.40
N PRO A 180 2.15 11.62 3.99
CA PRO A 180 2.35 10.19 4.24
C PRO A 180 2.39 9.42 2.93
N SER A 181 3.12 8.31 2.91
CA SER A 181 3.27 7.48 1.72
C SER A 181 2.83 6.05 1.97
N PHE A 182 1.99 5.53 1.06
CA PHE A 182 1.55 4.13 1.07
C PHE A 182 1.75 3.53 -0.32
N LEU A 183 2.61 2.54 -0.46
CA LEU A 183 2.76 1.85 -1.75
C LEU A 183 2.11 0.47 -1.72
N VAL A 184 2.22 -0.22 -0.58
CA VAL A 184 1.86 -1.64 -0.49
C VAL A 184 0.63 -1.89 0.37
N ASP A 185 0.34 -1.00 1.32
CA ASP A 185 -0.81 -1.16 2.22
C ASP A 185 -1.28 0.18 2.79
N TYR A 186 -2.45 0.65 2.32
CA TYR A 186 -3.05 1.90 2.80
C TYR A 186 -3.59 1.77 4.23
N LYS A 187 -4.28 0.66 4.55
CA LYS A 187 -4.88 0.45 5.88
C LYS A 187 -3.80 0.33 6.95
N ALA A 188 -2.72 -0.39 6.63
CA ALA A 188 -1.58 -0.44 7.53
C ALA A 188 -0.89 0.92 7.70
N ALA A 189 -0.92 1.80 6.68
CA ALA A 189 -0.42 3.17 6.83
C ALA A 189 -1.28 4.00 7.80
N GLU A 190 -2.62 3.88 7.77
CA GLU A 190 -3.49 4.51 8.77
C GLU A 190 -3.15 4.00 10.18
N GLU A 191 -3.05 2.68 10.38
CA GLU A 191 -2.67 2.06 11.66
C GLU A 191 -1.28 2.52 12.14
N SER A 192 -0.31 2.65 11.23
CA SER A 192 1.04 3.12 11.54
C SER A 192 1.08 4.57 12.03
N ILE A 193 0.30 5.46 11.42
CA ILE A 193 0.17 6.86 11.87
C ILE A 193 -0.53 6.92 13.23
N GLU A 194 -1.63 6.18 13.42
CA GLU A 194 -2.37 6.10 14.67
C GLU A 194 -1.46 5.62 15.80
N TYR A 195 -0.78 4.49 15.63
CA TYR A 195 0.15 3.97 16.62
C TYR A 195 1.28 4.94 16.94
N SER A 196 1.87 5.58 15.92
CA SER A 196 2.92 6.60 16.14
C SER A 196 2.42 7.77 16.99
N SER A 197 1.16 8.18 16.82
CA SER A 197 0.56 9.26 17.57
C SER A 197 0.39 8.94 19.07
N GLU A 198 0.28 7.66 19.43
CA GLU A 198 0.11 7.20 20.81
C GLU A 198 1.41 7.19 21.61
N LEU A 199 2.58 7.26 20.95
CA LEU A 199 3.89 7.16 21.60
C LEU A 199 4.38 8.46 22.27
N ASP A 200 3.62 9.55 22.18
CA ASP A 200 3.83 10.84 22.87
C ASP A 200 5.27 11.41 22.79
N ALA A 201 5.87 11.33 21.60
CA ALA A 201 7.20 11.87 21.36
C ALA A 201 7.21 13.41 21.45
N LYS A 202 8.25 13.97 22.09
CA LYS A 202 8.41 15.42 22.22
C LYS A 202 8.92 16.07 20.94
N GLU A 203 9.81 15.38 20.25
CA GLU A 203 10.40 15.80 18.97
C GLU A 203 10.05 14.78 17.90
N ILE A 204 9.72 15.26 16.71
CA ILE A 204 9.33 14.41 15.59
C ILE A 204 10.15 14.81 14.37
N ILE A 205 10.82 13.83 13.78
CA ILE A 205 11.48 13.93 12.49
C ILE A 205 10.73 13.03 11.51
N LEU A 206 10.10 13.64 10.53
CA LEU A 206 9.57 12.93 9.36
C LEU A 206 10.70 12.65 8.39
N ASN A 207 10.51 11.71 7.49
CA ASN A 207 11.52 11.41 6.51
C ASN A 207 11.76 12.60 5.55
N HIS A 208 12.89 12.63 4.89
CA HIS A 208 13.42 13.72 4.06
C HIS A 208 13.75 15.00 4.84
N TYR A 209 13.07 16.12 4.68
CA TYR A 209 13.48 17.42 5.27
C TYR A 209 13.00 17.69 6.72
N GLY A 210 12.53 16.83 7.40
CA GLY A 210 11.94 16.25 8.51
C GLY A 210 11.72 16.89 9.84
N PHE A 211 12.28 17.99 10.28
CA PHE A 211 11.97 18.55 11.59
C PHE A 211 10.56 19.16 11.64
N VAL A 212 9.67 18.56 12.43
CA VAL A 212 8.34 19.13 12.69
C VAL A 212 8.48 20.34 13.61
N SER A 213 7.95 21.49 13.19
CA SER A 213 8.04 22.73 13.97
C SER A 213 7.24 22.65 15.27
N GLU A 214 7.64 23.42 16.29
CA GLU A 214 6.87 23.54 17.55
C GLU A 214 5.41 23.94 17.31
N ALA A 215 5.14 24.77 16.31
CA ALA A 215 3.79 25.21 15.96
C ALA A 215 2.92 24.08 15.41
N ASP A 216 3.52 23.11 14.72
CA ASP A 216 2.81 22.01 14.05
C ASP A 216 2.65 20.77 14.92
N LYS A 217 3.50 20.60 15.96
CA LYS A 217 3.50 19.39 16.80
C LYS A 217 2.13 19.03 17.38
N ALA A 218 1.36 20.02 17.79
CA ALA A 218 0.05 19.79 18.39
C ALA A 218 -0.99 19.21 17.42
N THR A 219 -0.80 19.38 16.10
CA THR A 219 -1.77 19.00 15.07
C THR A 219 -1.19 18.05 14.04
N ILE A 220 0.10 17.73 14.12
CA ILE A 220 0.79 16.97 13.07
C ILE A 220 0.12 15.64 12.75
N TRP A 221 -0.33 14.91 13.77
CA TRP A 221 -0.96 13.60 13.58
C TRP A 221 -2.29 13.69 12.84
N ASP A 222 -3.12 14.68 13.16
CA ASP A 222 -4.37 14.94 12.45
C ASP A 222 -4.10 15.38 11.01
N VAL A 223 -3.07 16.22 10.80
CA VAL A 223 -2.65 16.67 9.47
C VAL A 223 -2.17 15.50 8.63
N LEU A 224 -1.30 14.63 9.16
CA LEU A 224 -0.79 13.46 8.43
C LEU A 224 -1.91 12.49 8.08
N MET A 225 -2.80 12.19 9.02
CA MET A 225 -3.94 11.31 8.77
C MET A 225 -4.88 11.89 7.71
N GLN A 226 -5.16 13.20 7.77
CA GLN A 226 -6.00 13.84 6.77
C GLN A 226 -5.35 13.85 5.38
N LYS A 227 -4.05 14.13 5.30
CA LYS A 227 -3.28 14.08 4.04
C LYS A 227 -3.27 12.68 3.43
N LEU A 228 -3.15 11.63 4.25
CA LEU A 228 -3.23 10.25 3.78
C LEU A 228 -4.60 9.97 3.14
N ARG A 229 -5.69 10.40 3.79
CA ARG A 229 -7.06 10.23 3.29
C ARG A 229 -7.32 11.04 2.03
N ASP A 230 -6.89 12.30 2.01
CA ASP A 230 -7.04 13.18 0.85
C ASP A 230 -6.30 12.63 -0.38
N SER A 231 -5.08 12.11 -0.19
CA SER A 231 -4.31 11.52 -1.29
C SER A 231 -4.99 10.26 -1.84
N ARG A 232 -5.51 9.37 -0.98
CA ARG A 232 -6.32 8.22 -1.39
C ARG A 232 -7.51 8.66 -2.25
N ASP A 233 -8.28 9.62 -1.74
CA ASP A 233 -9.51 10.05 -2.40
C ASP A 233 -9.22 10.75 -3.74
N ALA A 234 -8.19 11.57 -3.81
CA ALA A 234 -7.74 12.19 -5.05
C ALA A 234 -7.24 11.16 -6.07
N MET A 235 -6.47 10.16 -5.63
CA MET A 235 -6.00 9.10 -6.53
C MET A 235 -7.15 8.24 -7.06
N ILE A 236 -8.13 7.88 -6.21
CA ILE A 236 -9.31 7.12 -6.64
C ILE A 236 -10.14 7.95 -7.63
N ASP A 237 -10.31 9.26 -7.40
CA ASP A 237 -11.00 10.15 -8.35
C ASP A 237 -10.29 10.17 -9.72
N ILE A 238 -8.96 10.32 -9.73
CA ILE A 238 -8.16 10.28 -10.96
C ILE A 238 -8.35 8.93 -11.68
N MET A 239 -8.26 7.80 -10.96
CA MET A 239 -8.40 6.48 -11.54
C MET A 239 -9.80 6.22 -12.11
N ASN A 240 -10.84 6.81 -11.52
CA ASN A 240 -12.21 6.70 -12.01
C ASN A 240 -12.48 7.60 -13.23
N ARG A 241 -11.86 8.78 -13.29
CA ARG A 241 -11.96 9.71 -14.43
C ARG A 241 -11.10 9.27 -15.61
N PHE A 242 -10.02 8.59 -15.36
CA PHE A 242 -9.06 8.11 -16.36
C PHE A 242 -8.84 6.61 -16.20
N PRO A 243 -9.71 5.75 -16.76
CA PRO A 243 -9.64 4.29 -16.58
C PRO A 243 -8.36 3.63 -17.15
N GLU A 244 -7.76 4.26 -18.17
CA GLU A 244 -6.51 3.79 -18.76
C GLU A 244 -5.34 4.11 -17.84
N GLU A 245 -4.56 3.08 -17.44
CA GLU A 245 -3.48 3.20 -16.46
C GLU A 245 -2.45 4.28 -16.82
N GLU A 246 -2.02 4.34 -18.08
CA GLU A 246 -1.05 5.32 -18.54
C GLU A 246 -1.56 6.76 -18.40
N THR A 247 -2.84 7.00 -18.73
CA THR A 247 -3.47 8.31 -18.61
C THR A 247 -3.64 8.72 -17.15
N ALA A 248 -4.05 7.78 -16.30
CA ALA A 248 -4.15 8.01 -14.86
C ALA A 248 -2.79 8.34 -14.24
N LEU A 249 -1.74 7.63 -14.61
CA LEU A 249 -0.38 7.89 -14.13
C LEU A 249 0.13 9.29 -14.53
N ARG A 250 -0.13 9.73 -15.75
CA ARG A 250 0.24 11.09 -16.22
C ARG A 250 -0.52 12.17 -15.43
N GLU A 251 -1.79 11.94 -15.14
CA GLU A 251 -2.56 12.89 -14.33
C GLU A 251 -2.09 12.90 -12.87
N MET A 252 -1.72 11.74 -12.32
CA MET A 252 -1.09 11.67 -10.99
C MET A 252 0.25 12.41 -10.95
N GLU A 253 1.10 12.27 -11.99
CA GLU A 253 2.33 13.06 -12.11
C GLU A 253 2.04 14.55 -12.05
N ARG A 254 1.07 15.02 -12.82
CA ARG A 254 0.68 16.43 -12.85
C ARG A 254 0.22 16.94 -11.49
N VAL A 255 -0.53 16.13 -10.74
CA VAL A 255 -1.12 16.52 -9.44
C VAL A 255 -0.10 16.41 -8.30
N PHE A 256 0.67 15.31 -8.26
CA PHE A 256 1.49 14.97 -7.09
C PHE A 256 3.00 15.16 -7.29
N HIS A 257 3.49 15.23 -8.54
CA HIS A 257 4.92 15.21 -8.82
C HIS A 257 5.44 16.45 -9.59
N SER A 258 4.57 17.23 -10.20
CA SER A 258 4.97 18.38 -11.05
C SER A 258 5.77 19.45 -10.30
N HIS A 259 5.73 19.49 -8.99
CA HIS A 259 6.44 20.42 -8.11
C HIS A 259 7.61 19.79 -7.35
N VAL A 260 7.81 18.47 -7.50
CA VAL A 260 8.92 17.75 -6.86
C VAL A 260 10.15 17.82 -7.74
N ASP A 261 11.32 18.08 -7.14
CA ASP A 261 12.58 18.10 -7.88
C ASP A 261 12.94 16.67 -8.32
N LYS A 262 13.27 16.49 -9.60
CA LYS A 262 13.65 15.19 -10.17
C LYS A 262 14.90 14.56 -9.54
N LYS A 263 15.76 15.36 -8.92
CA LYS A 263 16.90 14.85 -8.14
C LYS A 263 16.46 14.21 -6.81
N GLU A 264 15.30 14.59 -6.26
CA GLU A 264 14.71 14.00 -5.08
C GLU A 264 13.93 12.72 -5.44
N GLN A 265 13.10 12.81 -6.48
CA GLN A 265 12.36 11.67 -7.01
C GLN A 265 12.39 11.70 -8.55
N PRO A 266 13.21 10.86 -9.19
CA PRO A 266 13.18 10.67 -10.63
C PRO A 266 11.81 10.24 -11.15
N ASP A 267 11.46 10.61 -12.38
CA ASP A 267 10.16 10.29 -12.98
C ASP A 267 9.85 8.79 -12.93
N GLU A 268 10.85 7.93 -13.19
CA GLU A 268 10.64 6.48 -13.13
C GLU A 268 10.32 5.98 -11.72
N ALA A 269 10.98 6.52 -10.69
CA ALA A 269 10.67 6.19 -9.29
C ALA A 269 9.25 6.62 -8.93
N PHE A 270 8.81 7.79 -9.39
CA PHE A 270 7.43 8.24 -9.21
C PHE A 270 6.43 7.28 -9.86
N TYR A 271 6.64 6.91 -11.14
CA TYR A 271 5.72 6.00 -11.84
C TYR A 271 5.64 4.62 -11.22
N ILE A 272 6.76 4.07 -10.75
CA ILE A 272 6.77 2.79 -10.01
C ILE A 272 5.91 2.91 -8.74
N ASN A 273 6.11 3.97 -7.98
CA ASN A 273 5.37 4.22 -6.74
C ASN A 273 3.88 4.44 -7.00
N ALA A 274 3.52 5.30 -7.95
CA ALA A 274 2.14 5.58 -8.31
C ALA A 274 1.40 4.33 -8.80
N ALA A 275 2.02 3.51 -9.65
CA ALA A 275 1.44 2.24 -10.10
C ALA A 275 1.22 1.26 -8.94
N SER A 276 2.13 1.20 -7.97
CA SER A 276 1.98 0.39 -6.76
C SER A 276 0.82 0.88 -5.88
N MET A 277 0.71 2.20 -5.68
CA MET A 277 -0.42 2.81 -4.96
C MET A 277 -1.76 2.50 -5.65
N MET A 278 -1.85 2.62 -6.97
CA MET A 278 -3.06 2.30 -7.74
C MET A 278 -3.52 0.85 -7.52
N LYS A 279 -2.58 -0.10 -7.57
CA LYS A 279 -2.86 -1.52 -7.29
C LYS A 279 -3.35 -1.73 -5.87
N THR A 280 -2.72 -1.06 -4.91
CA THR A 280 -3.10 -1.11 -3.49
C THR A 280 -4.51 -0.57 -3.27
N LEU A 281 -4.87 0.57 -3.88
CA LEU A 281 -6.20 1.16 -3.78
C LEU A 281 -7.28 0.28 -4.42
N ARG A 282 -7.04 -0.27 -5.61
CA ARG A 282 -7.98 -1.22 -6.24
C ARG A 282 -8.24 -2.45 -5.37
N ARG A 283 -7.20 -2.96 -4.72
CA ARG A 283 -7.30 -4.13 -3.84
C ARG A 283 -8.01 -3.83 -2.52
N GLN A 284 -7.73 -2.67 -1.90
CA GLN A 284 -8.22 -2.36 -0.55
C GLN A 284 -9.55 -1.60 -0.53
N PHE A 285 -9.93 -0.95 -1.64
CA PHE A 285 -11.16 -0.18 -1.81
C PHE A 285 -11.88 -0.54 -3.13
N PRO A 286 -12.08 -1.83 -3.43
CA PRO A 286 -12.64 -2.26 -4.72
C PRO A 286 -14.04 -1.71 -4.96
N GLU A 287 -14.78 -1.42 -3.89
CA GLU A 287 -16.13 -0.84 -3.92
C GLU A 287 -16.17 0.64 -4.36
N ARG A 288 -15.00 1.31 -4.37
CA ARG A 288 -14.85 2.70 -4.79
C ARG A 288 -14.69 2.86 -6.31
N PHE A 289 -14.61 1.75 -7.06
CA PHE A 289 -14.41 1.75 -8.51
C PHE A 289 -15.69 1.33 -9.22
N PRO A 290 -16.14 2.09 -10.26
CA PRO A 290 -17.31 1.74 -11.06
C PRO A 290 -17.20 0.35 -11.68
N ARG A 291 -18.33 -0.34 -11.78
CA ARG A 291 -18.46 -1.65 -12.42
C ARG A 291 -19.65 -1.64 -13.39
N HIS A 292 -19.62 -2.54 -14.35
CA HIS A 292 -20.66 -2.70 -15.37
C HIS A 292 -21.20 -4.14 -15.36
N PHE A 293 -21.52 -4.65 -14.17
CA PHE A 293 -22.04 -6.01 -14.00
C PHE A 293 -23.47 -6.11 -14.52
N GLN A 294 -23.87 -7.34 -14.80
CA GLN A 294 -25.24 -7.68 -15.14
C GLN A 294 -25.95 -8.30 -13.92
N LEU A 295 -27.25 -8.07 -13.83
CA LEU A 295 -28.09 -8.75 -12.86
C LEU A 295 -29.20 -9.49 -13.59
N ILE A 296 -29.52 -10.71 -13.16
CA ILE A 296 -30.64 -11.49 -13.71
C ILE A 296 -31.52 -11.96 -12.56
N ALA A 297 -32.84 -11.76 -12.68
CA ALA A 297 -33.82 -12.21 -11.69
C ALA A 297 -35.15 -12.50 -12.33
N ALA A 298 -35.91 -13.43 -11.72
CA ALA A 298 -37.33 -13.62 -12.00
C ALA A 298 -38.13 -13.13 -10.79
N VAL A 299 -39.09 -12.25 -11.01
CA VAL A 299 -39.88 -11.62 -9.96
C VAL A 299 -41.39 -11.73 -10.24
N ASP A 300 -42.20 -11.88 -9.18
CA ASP A 300 -43.65 -11.79 -9.29
C ASP A 300 -44.17 -10.34 -9.27
N ARG A 301 -45.48 -10.15 -9.31
CA ARG A 301 -46.13 -8.82 -9.27
C ARG A 301 -45.77 -7.97 -8.05
N ASN A 302 -45.33 -8.60 -6.96
CA ASN A 302 -44.94 -7.94 -5.71
C ASN A 302 -43.41 -7.92 -5.49
N TRP A 303 -42.63 -8.15 -6.54
CA TRP A 303 -41.17 -8.26 -6.49
C TRP A 303 -40.66 -9.44 -5.66
N GLY A 304 -41.53 -10.42 -5.36
CA GLY A 304 -41.12 -11.66 -4.71
C GLY A 304 -40.21 -12.48 -5.61
N ILE A 305 -39.14 -13.03 -5.06
CA ILE A 305 -38.18 -13.90 -5.74
C ILE A 305 -38.13 -15.32 -5.18
N GLY A 306 -38.61 -15.52 -3.94
CA GLY A 306 -38.57 -16.82 -3.29
C GLY A 306 -39.49 -16.95 -2.08
N ASN A 307 -39.70 -18.20 -1.66
CA ASN A 307 -40.40 -18.52 -0.46
C ASN A 307 -39.79 -19.76 0.20
N LYS A 308 -39.48 -19.71 1.49
CA LYS A 308 -38.87 -20.79 2.28
C LYS A 308 -37.62 -21.40 1.64
N GLY A 309 -36.80 -20.55 1.05
CA GLY A 309 -35.57 -20.98 0.42
C GLY A 309 -35.71 -21.65 -0.95
N GLN A 310 -36.88 -21.54 -1.57
CA GLN A 310 -37.15 -22.07 -2.91
C GLN A 310 -37.57 -20.95 -3.87
N MET A 311 -37.34 -21.12 -5.15
CA MET A 311 -37.90 -20.23 -6.18
C MET A 311 -39.44 -20.29 -6.14
N LEU A 312 -40.10 -19.17 -6.46
CA LEU A 312 -41.56 -19.07 -6.44
C LEU A 312 -42.23 -20.07 -7.43
N THR A 313 -41.64 -20.24 -8.59
CA THR A 313 -42.12 -21.12 -9.63
C THR A 313 -40.98 -21.50 -10.58
N VAL A 314 -41.20 -22.55 -11.36
CA VAL A 314 -40.25 -23.00 -12.39
C VAL A 314 -40.82 -22.66 -13.76
N ILE A 315 -40.13 -21.82 -14.51
CA ILE A 315 -40.49 -21.42 -15.87
C ILE A 315 -39.42 -21.92 -16.82
N PRO A 316 -39.73 -22.93 -17.70
CA PRO A 316 -38.71 -23.50 -18.59
C PRO A 316 -38.06 -22.48 -19.54
N ALA A 317 -38.84 -21.50 -20.01
CA ALA A 317 -38.31 -20.41 -20.86
C ALA A 317 -37.31 -19.53 -20.12
N ASP A 318 -37.58 -19.21 -18.85
CA ASP A 318 -36.67 -18.43 -17.99
C ASP A 318 -35.39 -19.23 -17.68
N GLN A 319 -35.51 -20.51 -17.39
CA GLN A 319 -34.34 -21.36 -17.19
C GLN A 319 -33.46 -21.47 -18.42
N LYS A 320 -34.06 -21.52 -19.62
CA LYS A 320 -33.33 -21.50 -20.89
C LYS A 320 -32.59 -20.19 -21.08
N LEU A 321 -33.26 -19.08 -20.84
CA LEU A 321 -32.71 -17.73 -20.90
C LEU A 321 -31.55 -17.57 -19.90
N PHE A 322 -31.77 -17.94 -18.64
CA PHE A 322 -30.73 -17.92 -17.60
C PHE A 322 -29.49 -18.71 -18.02
N ARG A 323 -29.67 -19.90 -18.60
CA ARG A 323 -28.56 -20.70 -19.10
C ARG A 323 -27.81 -19.98 -20.23
N GLN A 324 -28.50 -19.38 -21.17
CA GLN A 324 -27.90 -18.64 -22.28
C GLN A 324 -27.11 -17.44 -21.80
N GLU A 325 -27.68 -16.64 -20.90
CA GLU A 325 -27.08 -15.41 -20.40
C GLU A 325 -25.89 -15.64 -19.45
N THR A 326 -25.81 -16.80 -18.83
CA THR A 326 -24.77 -17.08 -17.83
C THR A 326 -23.66 -18.01 -18.33
N MET A 327 -23.82 -18.66 -19.51
CA MET A 327 -22.83 -19.62 -20.00
C MET A 327 -21.48 -18.94 -20.28
N GLY A 328 -20.39 -19.53 -19.76
CA GLY A 328 -19.03 -19.01 -19.89
C GLY A 328 -18.70 -17.82 -18.98
N LYS A 329 -19.67 -17.35 -18.22
CA LYS A 329 -19.53 -16.15 -17.38
C LYS A 329 -19.27 -16.48 -15.91
N ILE A 330 -18.88 -15.44 -15.14
CA ILE A 330 -18.81 -15.47 -13.68
C ILE A 330 -20.24 -15.23 -13.15
N ILE A 331 -20.74 -16.16 -12.35
CA ILE A 331 -22.03 -16.02 -11.66
C ILE A 331 -21.80 -15.80 -10.15
N VAL A 332 -22.42 -14.76 -9.61
CA VAL A 332 -22.28 -14.39 -8.20
C VAL A 332 -23.57 -14.66 -7.47
N MET A 333 -23.50 -15.42 -6.39
CA MET A 333 -24.66 -15.84 -5.62
C MET A 333 -24.38 -15.96 -4.12
N GLY A 334 -25.43 -15.91 -3.31
CA GLY A 334 -25.36 -16.27 -1.91
C GLY A 334 -25.41 -17.79 -1.69
N TYR A 335 -24.86 -18.23 -0.56
CA TYR A 335 -24.84 -19.67 -0.23
C TYR A 335 -26.24 -20.30 -0.21
N LYS A 336 -27.27 -19.60 0.25
CA LYS A 336 -28.66 -20.11 0.23
C LYS A 336 -29.14 -20.36 -1.21
N THR A 337 -28.81 -19.49 -2.15
CA THR A 337 -29.14 -19.67 -3.57
C THR A 337 -28.39 -20.86 -4.15
N PHE A 338 -27.11 -21.02 -3.83
CA PHE A 338 -26.33 -22.20 -4.23
C PHE A 338 -26.98 -23.52 -3.76
N LEU A 339 -27.53 -23.58 -2.55
CA LEU A 339 -28.20 -24.77 -2.03
C LEU A 339 -29.45 -25.16 -2.81
N THR A 340 -30.02 -24.26 -3.62
CA THR A 340 -31.16 -24.55 -4.50
C THR A 340 -30.76 -25.21 -5.81
N PHE A 341 -29.47 -25.28 -6.13
CA PHE A 341 -28.99 -25.87 -7.37
C PHE A 341 -29.12 -27.39 -7.36
N PRO A 342 -29.29 -28.02 -8.55
CA PRO A 342 -29.39 -29.46 -8.67
C PRO A 342 -28.22 -30.17 -7.99
N ALA A 343 -28.54 -31.13 -7.11
CA ALA A 343 -27.56 -31.86 -6.31
C ALA A 343 -26.61 -30.96 -5.48
N GLN A 344 -26.95 -29.69 -5.25
CA GLN A 344 -26.12 -28.69 -4.56
C GLN A 344 -24.69 -28.63 -5.13
N ARG A 345 -24.60 -28.57 -6.47
CA ARG A 345 -23.34 -28.51 -7.19
C ARG A 345 -23.22 -27.19 -7.97
N PRO A 346 -22.00 -26.70 -8.18
CA PRO A 346 -21.76 -25.58 -9.10
C PRO A 346 -22.32 -25.84 -10.47
N LEU A 347 -22.83 -24.80 -11.12
CA LEU A 347 -23.37 -24.91 -12.47
C LEU A 347 -22.24 -25.09 -13.49
N ASP A 348 -22.33 -26.15 -14.29
CA ASP A 348 -21.33 -26.47 -15.31
C ASP A 348 -21.22 -25.37 -16.38
N GLY A 349 -20.02 -25.12 -16.84
CA GLY A 349 -19.73 -24.12 -17.87
C GLY A 349 -19.82 -22.67 -17.39
N ARG A 350 -19.84 -22.43 -16.08
CA ARG A 350 -19.77 -21.11 -15.43
C ARG A 350 -18.68 -21.10 -14.38
N ILE A 351 -18.20 -19.91 -14.05
CA ILE A 351 -17.36 -19.70 -12.89
C ILE A 351 -18.29 -19.31 -11.75
N ASN A 352 -18.44 -20.21 -10.78
CA ASN A 352 -19.38 -20.04 -9.67
C ASN A 352 -18.67 -19.33 -8.50
N LEU A 353 -19.15 -18.15 -8.09
CA LEU A 353 -18.66 -17.41 -6.93
C LEU A 353 -19.76 -17.33 -5.89
N ILE A 354 -19.48 -17.85 -4.70
CA ILE A 354 -20.45 -17.96 -3.59
C ILE A 354 -20.06 -17.00 -2.48
N LEU A 355 -20.94 -16.05 -2.16
CA LEU A 355 -20.79 -15.14 -1.03
C LEU A 355 -21.39 -15.76 0.23
N THR A 356 -20.59 -15.86 1.31
CA THR A 356 -21.02 -16.48 2.58
C THR A 356 -20.21 -15.98 3.77
N LYS A 357 -20.84 -15.91 4.93
CA LYS A 357 -20.15 -15.63 6.20
C LYS A 357 -19.53 -16.88 6.85
N LYS A 358 -19.74 -18.07 6.28
CA LYS A 358 -19.21 -19.33 6.80
C LYS A 358 -17.74 -19.51 6.43
N LYS A 359 -16.82 -19.17 7.33
CA LYS A 359 -15.37 -19.18 7.08
C LYS A 359 -14.78 -20.54 6.68
N ALA A 360 -15.37 -21.64 7.14
CA ALA A 360 -14.89 -23.01 6.87
C ALA A 360 -15.55 -23.66 5.63
N LEU A 361 -16.40 -22.93 4.89
CA LEU A 361 -17.07 -23.49 3.72
C LEU A 361 -16.07 -23.69 2.58
N SER A 362 -16.07 -24.88 2.01
CA SER A 362 -15.37 -25.19 0.77
C SER A 362 -16.31 -25.96 -0.15
N VAL A 363 -16.37 -25.56 -1.41
CA VAL A 363 -17.17 -26.20 -2.45
C VAL A 363 -16.28 -26.46 -3.67
N LYS A 364 -16.11 -27.73 -4.00
CA LYS A 364 -15.29 -28.09 -5.18
C LYS A 364 -15.89 -27.50 -6.44
N GLY A 365 -15.11 -26.74 -7.17
CA GLY A 365 -15.52 -26.10 -8.44
C GLY A 365 -16.24 -24.75 -8.25
N ALA A 366 -16.20 -24.17 -7.06
CA ALA A 366 -16.67 -22.82 -6.80
C ALA A 366 -15.62 -22.00 -6.05
N GLU A 367 -15.64 -20.69 -6.29
CA GLU A 367 -14.89 -19.68 -5.54
C GLU A 367 -15.73 -19.27 -4.32
N ILE A 368 -15.11 -19.19 -3.14
CA ILE A 368 -15.80 -18.78 -1.90
C ILE A 368 -15.25 -17.44 -1.47
N CYS A 369 -16.15 -16.47 -1.25
CA CYS A 369 -15.82 -15.13 -0.75
C CYS A 369 -16.67 -14.82 0.49
N HIS A 370 -16.10 -14.07 1.43
CA HIS A 370 -16.73 -13.80 2.73
C HIS A 370 -17.24 -12.37 2.87
N SER A 371 -16.88 -11.49 1.94
CA SER A 371 -17.37 -10.11 1.85
C SER A 371 -17.53 -9.68 0.38
N VAL A 372 -18.19 -8.53 0.18
CA VAL A 372 -18.32 -7.91 -1.16
C VAL A 372 -16.96 -7.50 -1.69
N GLU A 373 -16.13 -6.91 -0.83
CA GLU A 373 -14.78 -6.45 -1.18
C GLU A 373 -13.91 -7.63 -1.66
N GLU A 374 -13.93 -8.75 -0.91
CA GLU A 374 -13.24 -9.97 -1.30
C GLU A 374 -13.74 -10.51 -2.64
N ALA A 375 -15.06 -10.52 -2.84
CA ALA A 375 -15.67 -10.96 -4.09
C ALA A 375 -15.27 -10.05 -5.27
N LEU A 376 -15.24 -8.72 -5.10
CA LEU A 376 -14.83 -7.78 -6.16
C LEU A 376 -13.37 -7.99 -6.56
N VAL A 377 -12.48 -8.19 -5.57
CA VAL A 377 -11.07 -8.51 -5.83
C VAL A 377 -10.96 -9.84 -6.61
N ARG A 378 -11.65 -10.87 -6.14
CA ARG A 378 -11.61 -12.19 -6.82
C ARG A 378 -12.18 -12.15 -8.23
N ILE A 379 -13.25 -11.39 -8.46
CA ILE A 379 -13.81 -11.14 -9.79
C ILE A 379 -12.76 -10.49 -10.71
N ASP A 380 -12.02 -9.48 -10.24
CA ASP A 380 -10.98 -8.84 -11.03
C ASP A 380 -9.86 -9.80 -11.42
N GLU A 381 -9.41 -10.66 -10.49
CA GLU A 381 -8.45 -11.72 -10.76
C GLU A 381 -8.98 -12.70 -11.81
N LEU A 382 -10.21 -13.19 -11.62
CA LEU A 382 -10.84 -14.14 -12.56
C LEU A 382 -11.03 -13.54 -13.96
N LYS A 383 -11.38 -12.25 -14.05
CA LYS A 383 -11.47 -11.56 -15.36
C LYS A 383 -10.11 -11.55 -16.07
N GLN A 384 -9.03 -11.29 -15.35
CA GLN A 384 -7.67 -11.33 -15.91
C GLN A 384 -7.28 -12.75 -16.31
N GLU A 385 -7.47 -13.74 -15.43
CA GLU A 385 -7.13 -15.15 -15.67
C GLU A 385 -7.86 -15.75 -16.86
N LYS A 386 -9.11 -15.34 -17.09
CA LYS A 386 -10.01 -15.90 -18.09
C LYS A 386 -10.29 -14.99 -19.29
N HIS A 387 -9.65 -13.83 -19.35
CA HIS A 387 -9.87 -12.79 -20.38
C HIS A 387 -11.34 -12.37 -20.50
N LEU A 388 -12.00 -12.19 -19.36
CA LEU A 388 -13.38 -11.73 -19.24
C LEU A 388 -13.44 -10.22 -18.92
N THR A 389 -14.63 -9.64 -19.12
CA THR A 389 -14.92 -8.23 -18.83
C THR A 389 -16.04 -8.09 -17.79
N ASP A 390 -16.40 -6.88 -17.42
CA ASP A 390 -17.47 -6.63 -16.44
C ASP A 390 -18.84 -7.16 -16.92
N VAL A 391 -19.12 -7.13 -18.21
CA VAL A 391 -20.39 -7.68 -18.79
C VAL A 391 -20.47 -9.20 -18.72
N ASP A 392 -19.34 -9.86 -18.41
CA ASP A 392 -19.28 -11.30 -18.18
C ASP A 392 -19.47 -11.67 -16.70
N VAL A 393 -19.85 -10.71 -15.86
CA VAL A 393 -20.18 -10.92 -14.45
C VAL A 393 -21.68 -10.77 -14.26
N VAL A 394 -22.35 -11.82 -13.81
CA VAL A 394 -23.80 -11.88 -13.66
C VAL A 394 -24.17 -12.15 -12.20
N ILE A 395 -24.90 -11.21 -11.60
CA ILE A 395 -25.40 -11.34 -10.24
C ILE A 395 -26.73 -12.11 -10.30
N ILE A 396 -26.77 -13.28 -9.65
CA ILE A 396 -27.90 -14.19 -9.73
C ILE A 396 -28.68 -14.40 -8.44
N GLY A 397 -28.29 -13.68 -7.40
CA GLY A 397 -29.09 -13.60 -6.17
C GLY A 397 -28.53 -14.40 -4.99
N GLY A 398 -29.30 -14.59 -3.88
CA GLY A 398 -30.65 -14.04 -3.63
C GLY A 398 -30.62 -12.60 -3.13
N GLU A 399 -31.70 -12.23 -2.43
CA GLU A 399 -31.99 -10.86 -2.00
C GLU A 399 -30.77 -10.12 -1.41
N SER A 400 -30.11 -10.69 -0.43
CA SER A 400 -28.94 -10.05 0.20
C SER A 400 -27.80 -9.79 -0.80
N VAL A 401 -27.60 -10.66 -1.78
CA VAL A 401 -26.56 -10.50 -2.80
C VAL A 401 -27.00 -9.44 -3.83
N TYR A 402 -28.27 -9.45 -4.23
CA TYR A 402 -28.80 -8.39 -5.08
C TYR A 402 -28.62 -7.00 -4.45
N ARG A 403 -29.04 -6.84 -3.18
CA ARG A 403 -28.88 -5.55 -2.46
C ARG A 403 -27.43 -5.08 -2.38
N GLN A 404 -26.50 -5.99 -2.14
CA GLN A 404 -25.09 -5.65 -1.98
C GLN A 404 -24.39 -5.35 -3.32
N PHE A 405 -24.82 -6.01 -4.41
CA PHE A 405 -24.18 -5.86 -5.73
C PHE A 405 -24.90 -4.91 -6.68
N LEU A 406 -26.13 -4.49 -6.38
CA LEU A 406 -26.87 -3.56 -7.21
C LEU A 406 -26.10 -2.27 -7.58
N PRO A 407 -25.32 -1.65 -6.67
CA PRO A 407 -24.51 -0.47 -7.00
C PRO A 407 -23.44 -0.72 -8.07
N PHE A 408 -23.09 -1.96 -8.34
CA PHE A 408 -22.07 -2.36 -9.33
C PHE A 408 -22.68 -2.88 -10.63
N CYS A 409 -24.01 -2.90 -10.75
CA CYS A 409 -24.72 -3.40 -11.92
C CYS A 409 -25.09 -2.24 -12.84
N GLU A 410 -24.81 -2.37 -14.13
CA GLU A 410 -25.23 -1.44 -15.17
C GLU A 410 -26.58 -1.84 -15.75
N THR A 411 -26.85 -3.13 -15.85
CA THR A 411 -28.06 -3.69 -16.45
C THR A 411 -28.71 -4.72 -15.55
N ALA A 412 -30.05 -4.78 -15.59
CA ALA A 412 -30.82 -5.81 -14.93
C ALA A 412 -31.78 -6.45 -15.93
N GLN A 413 -31.67 -7.76 -16.12
CA GLN A 413 -32.58 -8.56 -16.92
C GLN A 413 -33.61 -9.20 -15.98
N ILE A 414 -34.87 -8.72 -16.07
CA ILE A 414 -35.94 -9.14 -15.19
C ILE A 414 -36.97 -9.95 -15.96
N THR A 415 -37.17 -11.21 -15.55
CA THR A 415 -38.33 -12.01 -15.96
C THR A 415 -39.51 -11.63 -15.08
N TRP A 416 -40.52 -10.96 -15.65
CA TRP A 416 -41.72 -10.56 -14.96
C TRP A 416 -42.75 -11.68 -14.96
N ILE A 417 -43.14 -12.17 -13.78
CA ILE A 417 -44.14 -13.22 -13.62
C ILE A 417 -45.48 -12.53 -13.31
N ASP A 418 -46.43 -12.61 -14.24
CA ASP A 418 -47.75 -11.98 -14.12
C ASP A 418 -48.68 -12.72 -13.15
N PHE A 419 -48.19 -12.95 -11.95
CA PHE A 419 -48.89 -13.61 -10.84
C PHE A 419 -48.35 -13.12 -9.49
N SER A 420 -49.12 -13.29 -8.41
CA SER A 420 -48.67 -12.96 -7.08
C SER A 420 -48.59 -14.24 -6.24
N TYR A 421 -47.39 -14.58 -5.79
CA TYR A 421 -47.13 -15.71 -4.93
C TYR A 421 -47.01 -15.31 -3.48
N VAL A 422 -47.09 -16.29 -2.56
CA VAL A 422 -46.66 -16.08 -1.19
C VAL A 422 -45.13 -16.07 -1.22
N ALA A 423 -44.53 -14.92 -0.95
CA ALA A 423 -43.07 -14.72 -0.95
C ALA A 423 -42.62 -14.25 0.44
N ASP A 424 -41.46 -14.73 0.88
CA ASP A 424 -40.75 -14.27 2.09
C ASP A 424 -39.40 -13.59 1.73
N THR A 425 -39.08 -13.57 0.44
CA THR A 425 -37.84 -13.00 -0.10
C THR A 425 -38.19 -12.15 -1.31
N HIS A 426 -37.73 -10.88 -1.33
CA HIS A 426 -38.06 -9.86 -2.32
C HIS A 426 -36.81 -9.18 -2.90
#